data_ae414288c081d64f6ccaf5a6cc704df4
#
_entry.id   ae414288c081d64f6ccaf5a6cc704df4
#
_cell.length_a   1.000
_cell.length_b   1.000
_cell.length_c   1.000
_cell.angle_alpha   90.00
_cell.angle_beta   90.00
_cell.angle_gamma   90.00
#
_symmetry.space_group_name_H-M   'P 1'
#
loop_
_entity.id
_entity.type
_entity.pdbx_description
1 polymer ?
#
loop_
_entity_poly.entity_id
_entity_poly.type
_entity_poly.pdbx_seq_one_letter_code
_entity_poly.pdbx_strand_id
1 'polypeptide(L)'
;SSWTKHAFGIANEYFDDVIGQYYGQTYFGADAKADVTAMVKQILAQYRVQLENNTWLSPDTKQKAMRKLATMQVKMGYPERLFSLYDHLSVDADDDLLTAILKLSAQTQAFWFKQVDQPVDRNQWNMPGHLVNASYDPLKNDITFPAGILQPPYYSLKWTRAENLGGTGATIGHEISHSFDNNGALYDEHGNLHNWWTPADKQAFDQLVKAMAAQFDGRDYEGVKVNGTLTVSENMADNAGMDVALALLGDQPDVKDLQTFFITYARSWATKMRPERAKTVLRQDVHAPATLRVNVPVQNFPAWYQAFNVQPQDGMYRQPQKRLTIWHR
;
A
#
# COMPACT_ATOMS: atom_id res chain seq x y z
N SER A 1 2.44 -12.81 -31.14
CA SER A 1 2.65 -12.61 -29.71
C SER A 1 3.07 -13.82 -28.98
N SER A 2 3.82 -14.69 -29.48
CA SER A 2 3.53 -15.89 -28.85
C SER A 2 4.59 -16.56 -28.02
N TRP A 3 5.63 -17.02 -28.57
CA TRP A 3 6.65 -17.78 -27.86
C TRP A 3 7.44 -16.95 -26.85
N THR A 4 7.84 -15.74 -27.17
CA THR A 4 8.61 -14.88 -26.26
C THR A 4 7.83 -14.55 -24.99
N LYS A 5 6.53 -14.22 -25.09
CA LYS A 5 5.70 -13.96 -23.91
C LYS A 5 5.46 -15.21 -23.08
N HIS A 6 5.30 -16.36 -23.74
CA HIS A 6 5.11 -17.63 -23.04
C HIS A 6 6.39 -18.06 -22.32
N ALA A 7 7.54 -18.01 -22.99
CA ALA A 7 8.83 -18.29 -22.39
C ALA A 7 9.14 -17.34 -21.22
N PHE A 8 8.86 -16.04 -21.38
CA PHE A 8 8.98 -15.08 -20.29
C PHE A 8 8.06 -15.45 -19.10
N GLY A 9 6.81 -15.85 -19.37
CA GLY A 9 5.88 -16.26 -18.32
C GLY A 9 6.41 -17.43 -17.49
N ILE A 10 6.97 -18.46 -18.14
CA ILE A 10 7.58 -19.61 -17.46
C ILE A 10 8.83 -19.18 -16.67
N ALA A 11 9.72 -18.41 -17.27
CA ALA A 11 10.91 -17.91 -16.58
C ALA A 11 10.52 -17.04 -15.37
N ASN A 12 9.48 -16.23 -15.49
CA ASN A 12 8.99 -15.38 -14.41
C ASN A 12 8.33 -16.19 -13.28
N GLU A 13 7.76 -17.36 -13.56
CA GLU A 13 7.18 -18.23 -12.55
C GLU A 13 8.22 -18.79 -11.57
N TYR A 14 9.42 -19.08 -12.05
CA TYR A 14 10.48 -19.70 -11.25
C TYR A 14 11.60 -18.75 -10.82
N PHE A 15 11.77 -17.62 -11.51
CA PHE A 15 12.88 -16.70 -11.32
C PHE A 15 12.43 -15.23 -11.20
N ASP A 16 11.24 -15.00 -10.71
CA ASP A 16 10.62 -13.67 -10.60
C ASP A 16 11.44 -12.69 -9.75
N ASP A 17 12.00 -13.11 -8.63
CA ASP A 17 12.87 -12.26 -7.80
C ASP A 17 14.20 -11.94 -8.49
N VAL A 18 14.76 -12.89 -9.26
CA VAL A 18 15.99 -12.66 -10.06
C VAL A 18 15.72 -11.61 -11.12
N ILE A 19 14.61 -11.77 -11.86
CA ILE A 19 14.16 -10.81 -12.86
C ILE A 19 13.86 -9.46 -12.19
N GLY A 20 13.20 -9.48 -11.04
CA GLY A 20 12.85 -8.30 -10.28
C GLY A 20 14.06 -7.53 -9.74
N GLN A 21 15.09 -8.22 -9.26
CA GLN A 21 16.33 -7.60 -8.82
C GLN A 21 17.07 -6.95 -10.00
N TYR A 22 17.20 -7.66 -11.12
CA TYR A 22 17.78 -7.11 -12.33
C TYR A 22 17.04 -5.87 -12.83
N TYR A 23 15.70 -5.95 -12.87
CA TYR A 23 14.85 -4.82 -13.24
C TYR A 23 15.06 -3.61 -12.32
N GLY A 24 15.04 -3.84 -11.01
CA GLY A 24 15.21 -2.80 -10.02
C GLY A 24 16.57 -2.12 -10.09
N GLN A 25 17.64 -2.90 -10.23
CA GLN A 25 19.00 -2.36 -10.36
C GLN A 25 19.20 -1.58 -11.68
N THR A 26 18.60 -2.05 -12.78
CA THR A 26 18.80 -1.47 -14.10
C THR A 26 17.96 -0.22 -14.35
N TYR A 27 16.68 -0.23 -13.94
CA TYR A 27 15.71 0.81 -14.32
C TYR A 27 15.32 1.75 -13.19
N PHE A 28 15.44 1.33 -11.95
CA PHE A 28 15.13 2.15 -10.78
C PHE A 28 16.41 2.73 -10.16
N GLY A 29 17.36 1.88 -9.81
CA GLY A 29 18.69 2.26 -9.34
C GLY A 29 18.76 2.60 -7.86
N ALA A 30 20.02 2.77 -7.39
CA ALA A 30 20.33 2.98 -5.97
C ALA A 30 19.88 4.36 -5.46
N ASP A 31 20.00 5.41 -6.27
CA ASP A 31 19.63 6.77 -5.87
C ASP A 31 18.13 6.90 -5.61
N ALA A 32 17.30 6.35 -6.51
CA ALA A 32 15.86 6.32 -6.34
C ALA A 32 15.46 5.47 -5.12
N LYS A 33 16.14 4.33 -4.90
CA LYS A 33 15.92 3.49 -3.71
C LYS A 33 16.25 4.25 -2.43
N ALA A 34 17.34 5.00 -2.40
CA ALA A 34 17.71 5.82 -1.25
C ALA A 34 16.67 6.92 -0.97
N ASP A 35 16.21 7.62 -2.02
CA ASP A 35 15.25 8.71 -1.91
C ASP A 35 13.88 8.23 -1.37
N VAL A 36 13.30 7.17 -1.95
CA VAL A 36 12.03 6.62 -1.43
C VAL A 36 12.19 6.03 -0.03
N THR A 37 13.35 5.45 0.31
CA THR A 37 13.61 4.95 1.66
C THR A 37 13.64 6.11 2.67
N ALA A 38 14.20 7.26 2.29
CA ALA A 38 14.16 8.47 3.11
C ALA A 38 12.73 8.99 3.28
N MET A 39 11.92 8.96 2.22
CA MET A 39 10.50 9.34 2.28
C MET A 39 9.71 8.44 3.25
N VAL A 40 9.91 7.12 3.20
CA VAL A 40 9.28 6.18 4.15
C VAL A 40 9.61 6.53 5.59
N LYS A 41 10.89 6.84 5.89
CA LYS A 41 11.29 7.24 7.25
C LYS A 41 10.56 8.51 7.72
N GLN A 42 10.34 9.47 6.83
CA GLN A 42 9.58 10.68 7.15
C GLN A 42 8.10 10.36 7.41
N ILE A 43 7.50 9.47 6.62
CA ILE A 43 6.11 9.06 6.79
C ILE A 43 5.92 8.27 8.10
N LEU A 44 6.82 7.36 8.43
CA LEU A 44 6.82 6.65 9.72
C LEU A 44 6.94 7.62 10.92
N ALA A 45 7.83 8.62 10.80
CA ALA A 45 7.97 9.66 11.82
C ALA A 45 6.69 10.49 11.97
N GLN A 46 6.02 10.82 10.85
CA GLN A 46 4.76 11.55 10.88
C GLN A 46 3.61 10.71 11.48
N TYR A 47 3.52 9.41 11.17
CA TYR A 47 2.58 8.51 11.85
C TYR A 47 2.81 8.47 13.35
N ARG A 48 4.08 8.45 13.77
CA ARG A 48 4.44 8.50 15.18
C ARG A 48 3.86 9.75 15.85
N VAL A 49 4.06 10.93 15.24
CA VAL A 49 3.51 12.21 15.76
C VAL A 49 1.98 12.15 15.84
N GLN A 50 1.31 11.63 14.82
CA GLN A 50 -0.14 11.50 14.81
C GLN A 50 -0.64 10.58 15.92
N LEU A 51 -0.02 9.42 16.13
CA LEU A 51 -0.38 8.48 17.19
C LEU A 51 -0.11 9.04 18.61
N GLU A 52 1.02 9.74 18.79
CA GLU A 52 1.34 10.41 20.07
C GLU A 52 0.26 11.43 20.45
N ASN A 53 -0.18 12.22 19.47
CA ASN A 53 -1.18 13.26 19.65
C ASN A 53 -2.64 12.76 19.57
N ASN A 54 -2.85 11.49 19.25
CA ASN A 54 -4.19 10.92 19.14
C ASN A 54 -4.94 11.02 20.49
N THR A 55 -6.22 11.44 20.45
CA THR A 55 -7.01 11.72 21.66
C THR A 55 -7.95 10.61 22.08
N TRP A 56 -8.20 9.63 21.21
CA TRP A 56 -9.14 8.54 21.49
C TRP A 56 -8.47 7.20 21.82
N LEU A 57 -7.18 7.02 21.50
CA LEU A 57 -6.43 5.84 21.90
C LEU A 57 -5.96 5.93 23.36
N SER A 58 -6.12 4.84 24.10
CA SER A 58 -5.54 4.70 25.45
C SER A 58 -4.02 4.68 25.41
N PRO A 59 -3.33 5.04 26.51
CA PRO A 59 -1.87 4.99 26.58
C PRO A 59 -1.28 3.62 26.23
N ASP A 60 -1.91 2.53 26.67
CA ASP A 60 -1.45 1.16 26.41
C ASP A 60 -1.52 0.82 24.93
N THR A 61 -2.63 1.13 24.27
CA THR A 61 -2.80 0.90 22.82
C THR A 61 -1.85 1.76 22.00
N LYS A 62 -1.66 3.05 22.40
CA LYS A 62 -0.63 3.90 21.77
C LYS A 62 0.76 3.28 21.85
N GLN A 63 1.17 2.79 23.02
CA GLN A 63 2.49 2.20 23.22
C GLN A 63 2.70 0.97 22.30
N LYS A 64 1.67 0.14 22.14
CA LYS A 64 1.71 -1.03 21.25
C LYS A 64 1.76 -0.62 19.78
N ALA A 65 0.97 0.37 19.37
CA ALA A 65 1.01 0.95 18.03
C ALA A 65 2.40 1.52 17.70
N MET A 66 3.01 2.22 18.66
CA MET A 66 4.36 2.78 18.52
C MET A 66 5.43 1.70 18.37
N ARG A 67 5.32 0.58 19.10
CA ARG A 67 6.20 -0.57 18.92
C ARG A 67 6.05 -1.20 17.54
N LYS A 68 4.81 -1.33 17.06
CA LYS A 68 4.53 -1.88 15.74
C LYS A 68 5.14 -1.04 14.63
N LEU A 69 5.05 0.30 14.72
CA LEU A 69 5.76 1.22 13.81
C LEU A 69 7.28 1.08 13.91
N ALA A 70 7.84 1.01 15.13
CA ALA A 70 9.28 0.97 15.36
C ALA A 70 9.94 -0.32 14.85
N THR A 71 9.19 -1.42 14.79
CA THR A 71 9.66 -2.74 14.35
C THR A 71 9.27 -3.08 12.92
N MET A 72 8.54 -2.19 12.25
CA MET A 72 8.13 -2.38 10.85
C MET A 72 9.35 -2.45 9.93
N GLN A 73 9.42 -3.50 9.13
CA GLN A 73 10.45 -3.60 8.09
C GLN A 73 10.01 -2.88 6.82
N VAL A 74 10.98 -2.30 6.14
CA VAL A 74 10.78 -1.46 4.95
C VAL A 74 11.55 -2.07 3.79
N LYS A 75 10.83 -2.53 2.77
CA LYS A 75 11.36 -3.18 1.57
C LYS A 75 11.06 -2.32 0.35
N MET A 76 12.08 -1.58 -0.15
CA MET A 76 11.92 -0.61 -1.24
C MET A 76 12.72 -1.01 -2.48
N GLY A 77 12.05 -1.01 -3.62
CA GLY A 77 12.64 -1.19 -4.96
C GLY A 77 12.93 -2.65 -5.29
N TYR A 78 13.97 -3.19 -4.73
CA TYR A 78 14.45 -4.54 -4.96
C TYR A 78 15.27 -5.05 -3.76
N PRO A 79 15.34 -6.39 -3.53
CA PRO A 79 16.12 -6.95 -2.43
C PRO A 79 17.62 -6.78 -2.68
N GLU A 80 18.40 -6.52 -1.62
CA GLU A 80 19.88 -6.50 -1.72
C GLU A 80 20.44 -7.88 -2.04
N ARG A 81 19.82 -8.92 -1.49
CA ARG A 81 20.20 -10.32 -1.71
C ARG A 81 18.97 -11.09 -2.14
N LEU A 82 19.15 -11.97 -3.10
CA LEU A 82 18.12 -12.91 -3.49
C LEU A 82 17.81 -13.88 -2.35
N PHE A 83 16.60 -14.37 -2.34
CA PHE A 83 16.18 -15.39 -1.40
C PHE A 83 16.94 -16.70 -1.67
N SER A 84 17.29 -17.43 -0.61
CA SER A 84 18.15 -18.62 -0.71
C SER A 84 17.55 -19.78 -1.51
N LEU A 85 16.28 -19.71 -1.87
CA LEU A 85 15.68 -20.65 -2.82
C LEU A 85 16.49 -20.73 -4.13
N TYR A 86 16.96 -19.59 -4.65
CA TYR A 86 17.66 -19.51 -5.94
C TYR A 86 19.03 -20.19 -5.93
N ASP A 87 19.63 -20.41 -4.76
CA ASP A 87 20.86 -21.21 -4.60
C ASP A 87 20.62 -22.72 -4.80
N HIS A 88 19.35 -23.13 -4.81
CA HIS A 88 18.92 -24.53 -4.91
C HIS A 88 18.24 -24.87 -6.24
N LEU A 89 18.01 -23.88 -7.10
CA LEU A 89 17.39 -24.09 -8.40
C LEU A 89 18.44 -24.31 -9.48
N SER A 90 18.28 -25.39 -10.24
CA SER A 90 19.16 -25.72 -11.37
C SER A 90 18.43 -26.55 -12.42
N VAL A 91 18.84 -26.38 -13.68
CA VAL A 91 18.43 -27.18 -14.82
C VAL A 91 19.67 -27.55 -15.62
N ASP A 92 19.64 -28.67 -16.32
CA ASP A 92 20.73 -29.09 -17.17
C ASP A 92 20.55 -28.50 -18.59
N ALA A 93 21.65 -28.28 -19.31
CA ALA A 93 21.61 -27.69 -20.64
C ALA A 93 20.83 -28.55 -21.66
N ASP A 94 20.77 -29.85 -21.43
CA ASP A 94 20.10 -30.83 -22.30
C ASP A 94 18.65 -31.11 -21.89
N ASP A 95 18.16 -30.48 -20.84
CA ASP A 95 16.75 -30.65 -20.39
C ASP A 95 15.80 -30.07 -21.45
N ASP A 96 14.82 -30.85 -21.85
CA ASP A 96 13.66 -30.29 -22.52
C ASP A 96 12.82 -29.43 -21.53
N LEU A 97 11.90 -28.62 -22.05
CA LEU A 97 11.12 -27.69 -21.24
C LEU A 97 10.32 -28.39 -20.14
N LEU A 98 9.75 -29.56 -20.43
CA LEU A 98 8.94 -30.29 -19.42
C LEU A 98 9.84 -30.82 -18.31
N THR A 99 10.99 -31.41 -18.66
CA THR A 99 11.98 -31.88 -17.69
C THR A 99 12.49 -30.73 -16.80
N ALA A 100 12.82 -29.58 -17.40
CA ALA A 100 13.24 -28.40 -16.66
C ALA A 100 12.16 -27.92 -15.66
N ILE A 101 10.90 -27.80 -16.10
CA ILE A 101 9.77 -27.42 -15.24
C ILE A 101 9.60 -28.41 -14.08
N LEU A 102 9.63 -29.71 -14.33
CA LEU A 102 9.47 -30.73 -13.28
C LEU A 102 10.63 -30.69 -12.27
N LYS A 103 11.87 -30.48 -12.72
CA LYS A 103 13.03 -30.31 -11.84
C LYS A 103 12.88 -29.08 -10.96
N LEU A 104 12.58 -27.90 -11.53
CA LEU A 104 12.41 -26.66 -10.79
C LEU A 104 11.26 -26.75 -9.78
N SER A 105 10.14 -27.34 -10.18
CA SER A 105 9.00 -27.56 -9.27
C SER A 105 9.37 -28.45 -8.10
N ALA A 106 10.07 -29.57 -8.35
CA ALA A 106 10.50 -30.49 -7.31
C ALA A 106 11.51 -29.84 -6.35
N GLN A 107 12.48 -29.07 -6.87
CA GLN A 107 13.48 -28.35 -6.07
C GLN A 107 12.82 -27.27 -5.21
N THR A 108 11.90 -26.48 -5.78
CA THR A 108 11.13 -25.46 -5.07
C THR A 108 10.31 -26.10 -3.95
N GLN A 109 9.60 -27.18 -4.23
CA GLN A 109 8.79 -27.86 -3.21
C GLN A 109 9.67 -28.47 -2.11
N ALA A 110 10.80 -29.10 -2.47
CA ALA A 110 11.74 -29.63 -1.48
C ALA A 110 12.34 -28.53 -0.58
N PHE A 111 12.60 -27.35 -1.14
CA PHE A 111 13.06 -26.19 -0.40
C PHE A 111 11.99 -25.75 0.62
N TRP A 112 10.75 -25.59 0.19
CA TRP A 112 9.66 -25.14 1.08
C TRP A 112 9.35 -26.16 2.19
N PHE A 113 9.43 -27.45 1.91
CA PHE A 113 9.29 -28.46 2.96
C PHE A 113 10.38 -28.37 4.05
N LYS A 114 11.60 -27.96 3.67
CA LYS A 114 12.68 -27.76 4.64
C LYS A 114 12.50 -26.47 5.46
N GLN A 115 11.64 -25.54 5.03
CA GLN A 115 11.32 -24.34 5.80
C GLN A 115 10.29 -24.58 6.89
N VAL A 116 9.58 -25.73 6.88
CA VAL A 116 8.67 -26.11 7.96
C VAL A 116 9.46 -26.20 9.26
N ASP A 117 8.92 -25.61 10.33
CA ASP A 117 9.56 -25.49 11.64
C ASP A 117 10.82 -24.63 11.70
N GLN A 118 11.18 -23.91 10.63
CA GLN A 118 12.25 -22.92 10.69
C GLN A 118 11.70 -21.54 11.12
N PRO A 119 12.52 -20.70 11.76
CA PRO A 119 12.15 -19.32 12.04
C PRO A 119 11.78 -18.56 10.76
N VAL A 120 10.77 -17.69 10.85
CA VAL A 120 10.34 -16.85 9.72
C VAL A 120 11.47 -15.90 9.31
N ASP A 121 11.91 -15.98 8.06
CA ASP A 121 12.81 -14.98 7.48
C ASP A 121 12.01 -13.72 7.11
N ARG A 122 12.08 -12.71 7.95
CA ARG A 122 11.42 -11.43 7.74
C ARG A 122 12.04 -10.62 6.59
N ASN A 123 13.23 -10.99 6.09
CA ASN A 123 13.88 -10.30 4.96
C ASN A 123 13.38 -10.79 3.60
N GLN A 124 12.70 -11.94 3.57
CA GLN A 124 12.12 -12.47 2.36
C GLN A 124 11.06 -11.51 1.81
N TRP A 125 11.19 -11.17 0.53
CA TRP A 125 10.20 -10.40 -0.20
C TRP A 125 8.99 -11.27 -0.57
N ASN A 126 7.81 -10.67 -0.58
CA ASN A 126 6.55 -11.32 -0.97
C ASN A 126 6.13 -10.92 -2.39
N MET A 127 6.85 -10.00 -3.01
CA MET A 127 6.60 -9.52 -4.37
C MET A 127 7.92 -9.28 -5.11
N PRO A 128 8.03 -9.68 -6.38
CA PRO A 128 9.24 -9.44 -7.17
C PRO A 128 9.39 -7.96 -7.52
N GLY A 129 10.64 -7.50 -7.65
CA GLY A 129 10.99 -6.09 -7.86
C GLY A 129 10.39 -5.42 -9.10
N HIS A 130 9.92 -6.16 -10.09
CA HIS A 130 9.29 -5.61 -11.31
C HIS A 130 7.75 -5.53 -11.24
N LEU A 131 7.14 -6.00 -10.15
CA LEU A 131 5.68 -5.97 -10.01
C LEU A 131 5.19 -4.52 -9.78
N VAL A 132 4.08 -4.16 -10.42
CA VAL A 132 3.37 -2.89 -10.17
C VAL A 132 2.34 -3.13 -9.06
N ASN A 133 2.78 -3.12 -7.84
CA ASN A 133 1.96 -3.27 -6.63
C ASN A 133 2.73 -2.80 -5.40
N ALA A 134 2.02 -2.67 -4.27
CA ALA A 134 2.57 -2.45 -2.94
C ALA A 134 1.77 -3.28 -1.93
N SER A 135 2.33 -3.60 -0.77
CA SER A 135 1.59 -4.30 0.27
C SER A 135 2.18 -4.09 1.66
N TYR A 136 1.31 -4.18 2.66
CA TYR A 136 1.66 -4.47 4.04
C TYR A 136 1.42 -5.96 4.33
N ASP A 137 2.40 -6.64 4.93
CA ASP A 137 2.27 -8.03 5.40
C ASP A 137 2.15 -8.05 6.93
N PRO A 138 0.97 -8.37 7.49
CA PRO A 138 0.77 -8.42 8.93
C PRO A 138 1.55 -9.53 9.62
N LEU A 139 1.87 -10.63 8.92
CA LEU A 139 2.62 -11.76 9.48
C LEU A 139 4.09 -11.45 9.67
N LYS A 140 4.63 -10.52 8.89
CA LYS A 140 6.02 -10.07 8.95
C LYS A 140 6.16 -8.64 9.52
N ASN A 141 5.05 -7.92 9.68
CA ASN A 141 5.03 -6.50 10.01
C ASN A 141 5.96 -5.71 9.10
N ASP A 142 5.77 -5.84 7.79
CA ASP A 142 6.57 -5.15 6.78
C ASP A 142 5.73 -4.49 5.69
N ILE A 143 6.31 -3.47 5.06
CA ILE A 143 5.80 -2.90 3.81
C ILE A 143 6.77 -3.22 2.67
N THR A 144 6.22 -3.62 1.53
CA THR A 144 7.00 -3.93 0.32
C THR A 144 6.52 -3.07 -0.85
N PHE A 145 7.47 -2.37 -1.46
CA PHE A 145 7.27 -1.52 -2.65
C PHE A 145 8.26 -1.91 -3.74
N PRO A 146 7.88 -2.79 -4.66
CA PRO A 146 8.71 -3.12 -5.82
C PRO A 146 9.07 -1.90 -6.69
N ALA A 147 10.21 -1.94 -7.36
CA ALA A 147 10.65 -0.90 -8.29
C ALA A 147 9.63 -0.67 -9.43
N GLY A 148 8.84 -1.68 -9.76
CA GLY A 148 7.81 -1.60 -10.80
C GLY A 148 6.74 -0.53 -10.53
N ILE A 149 6.34 -0.31 -9.27
CA ILE A 149 5.40 0.76 -8.91
C ILE A 149 6.09 2.11 -8.66
N LEU A 150 7.39 2.10 -8.35
CA LEU A 150 8.15 3.31 -8.02
C LEU A 150 8.64 4.05 -9.27
N GLN A 151 7.73 4.30 -10.19
CA GLN A 151 7.94 4.99 -11.47
C GLN A 151 6.72 5.85 -11.81
N PRO A 152 6.81 6.75 -12.80
CA PRO A 152 5.64 7.48 -13.28
C PRO A 152 4.49 6.51 -13.66
N PRO A 153 3.24 6.79 -13.27
CA PRO A 153 2.72 8.04 -12.70
C PRO A 153 2.77 8.15 -11.16
N TYR A 154 3.52 7.29 -10.46
CA TYR A 154 3.57 7.24 -8.99
C TYR A 154 4.75 8.00 -8.42
N TYR A 155 5.94 7.89 -9.04
CA TYR A 155 7.18 8.43 -8.50
C TYR A 155 8.19 8.82 -9.59
N SER A 156 9.03 9.84 -9.30
CA SER A 156 10.23 10.14 -10.06
C SER A 156 11.21 10.97 -9.23
N LEU A 157 12.53 10.66 -9.33
CA LEU A 157 13.60 11.53 -8.80
C LEU A 157 13.58 12.97 -9.35
N LYS A 158 12.94 13.16 -10.52
CA LYS A 158 12.85 14.48 -11.19
C LYS A 158 11.62 15.28 -10.76
N TRP A 159 10.75 14.70 -9.98
CA TRP A 159 9.53 15.34 -9.53
C TRP A 159 9.75 16.18 -8.27
N THR A 160 8.88 17.14 -8.07
CA THR A 160 8.83 17.94 -6.85
C THR A 160 8.42 17.07 -5.66
N ARG A 161 8.68 17.57 -4.45
CA ARG A 161 8.24 16.91 -3.22
C ARG A 161 6.71 16.70 -3.20
N ALA A 162 5.94 17.71 -3.62
CA ALA A 162 4.48 17.63 -3.66
C ALA A 162 3.98 16.54 -4.63
N GLU A 163 4.62 16.40 -5.81
CA GLU A 163 4.31 15.32 -6.76
C GLU A 163 4.61 13.95 -6.14
N ASN A 164 5.80 13.75 -5.57
CA ASN A 164 6.18 12.45 -5.00
C ASN A 164 5.36 12.10 -3.75
N LEU A 165 4.99 13.08 -2.92
CA LEU A 165 4.11 12.85 -1.78
C LEU A 165 2.68 12.51 -2.22
N GLY A 166 2.14 13.18 -3.25
CA GLY A 166 0.82 12.89 -3.79
C GLY A 166 0.74 11.54 -4.52
N GLY A 167 1.81 11.15 -5.23
CA GLY A 167 1.91 9.87 -5.92
C GLY A 167 2.23 8.72 -4.96
N THR A 168 3.52 8.55 -4.67
CA THR A 168 4.01 7.43 -3.86
C THR A 168 3.85 7.65 -2.36
N GLY A 169 3.99 8.89 -1.85
CA GLY A 169 3.92 9.15 -0.42
C GLY A 169 2.58 8.76 0.20
N ALA A 170 1.46 9.11 -0.46
CA ALA A 170 0.13 8.70 -0.03
C ALA A 170 -0.04 7.18 -0.05
N THR A 171 0.54 6.48 -1.04
CA THR A 171 0.51 5.00 -1.11
C THR A 171 1.38 4.37 -0.01
N ILE A 172 2.55 4.93 0.30
CA ILE A 172 3.38 4.47 1.43
C ILE A 172 2.61 4.63 2.74
N GLY A 173 1.97 5.78 2.94
CA GLY A 173 1.13 6.01 4.10
C GLY A 173 -0.06 5.04 4.18
N HIS A 174 -0.66 4.70 3.05
CA HIS A 174 -1.71 3.69 2.92
C HIS A 174 -1.21 2.32 3.43
N GLU A 175 -0.09 1.81 2.94
CA GLU A 175 0.44 0.52 3.37
C GLU A 175 0.81 0.50 4.86
N ILE A 176 1.40 1.57 5.38
CA ILE A 176 1.69 1.69 6.81
C ILE A 176 0.38 1.67 7.62
N SER A 177 -0.68 2.32 7.14
CA SER A 177 -1.99 2.35 7.81
C SER A 177 -2.62 0.98 7.96
N HIS A 178 -2.39 0.05 7.02
CA HIS A 178 -2.86 -1.32 7.14
C HIS A 178 -2.36 -2.05 8.39
N SER A 179 -1.26 -1.59 8.99
CA SER A 179 -0.82 -2.14 10.29
C SER A 179 -1.79 -1.87 11.44
N PHE A 180 -2.69 -0.89 11.29
CA PHE A 180 -3.63 -0.42 12.31
C PHE A 180 -5.09 -0.49 11.89
N ASP A 181 -5.39 -0.93 10.68
CA ASP A 181 -6.78 -1.08 10.21
C ASP A 181 -7.49 -2.26 10.92
N ASN A 182 -8.73 -2.52 10.53
CA ASN A 182 -9.54 -3.58 11.13
C ASN A 182 -8.96 -5.01 10.94
N ASN A 183 -8.02 -5.19 10.01
CA ASN A 183 -7.32 -6.47 9.78
C ASN A 183 -5.96 -6.47 10.47
N GLY A 184 -5.10 -5.48 10.22
CA GLY A 184 -3.77 -5.39 10.79
C GLY A 184 -3.76 -5.22 12.31
N ALA A 185 -4.80 -4.61 12.86
CA ALA A 185 -5.01 -4.49 14.32
C ALA A 185 -5.15 -5.85 15.04
N LEU A 186 -5.40 -6.94 14.31
CA LEU A 186 -5.47 -8.28 14.88
C LEU A 186 -4.08 -8.91 15.12
N TYR A 187 -3.02 -8.33 14.57
CA TYR A 187 -1.66 -8.88 14.64
C TYR A 187 -0.74 -7.94 15.43
N ASP A 188 0.08 -8.54 16.30
CA ASP A 188 1.12 -7.81 17.04
C ASP A 188 2.34 -7.47 16.17
N GLU A 189 3.37 -6.86 16.77
CA GLU A 189 4.62 -6.48 16.12
C GLU A 189 5.47 -7.65 15.63
N HIS A 190 5.14 -8.88 16.02
CA HIS A 190 5.82 -10.12 15.64
C HIS A 190 5.04 -10.93 14.61
N GLY A 191 3.85 -10.46 14.21
CA GLY A 191 2.96 -11.17 13.28
C GLY A 191 2.11 -12.25 13.93
N ASN A 192 2.04 -12.30 15.26
CA ASN A 192 1.15 -13.22 15.95
C ASN A 192 -0.28 -12.68 15.94
N LEU A 193 -1.26 -13.56 15.73
CA LEU A 193 -2.67 -13.25 15.90
C LEU A 193 -2.97 -13.00 17.37
N HIS A 194 -2.89 -11.74 17.77
CA HIS A 194 -3.04 -11.30 19.15
C HIS A 194 -3.73 -9.94 19.22
N ASN A 195 -4.96 -9.90 19.72
CA ASN A 195 -5.67 -8.65 19.93
C ASN A 195 -4.98 -7.82 21.01
N TRP A 196 -4.43 -6.69 20.61
CA TRP A 196 -3.70 -5.78 21.50
C TRP A 196 -4.48 -4.48 21.82
N TRP A 197 -5.69 -4.36 21.30
CA TRP A 197 -6.57 -3.21 21.57
C TRP A 197 -7.33 -3.38 22.87
N THR A 198 -7.55 -2.27 23.59
CA THR A 198 -8.51 -2.26 24.68
C THR A 198 -9.94 -2.30 24.11
N PRO A 199 -10.93 -2.81 24.86
CA PRO A 199 -12.33 -2.80 24.40
C PRO A 199 -12.85 -1.39 24.06
N ALA A 200 -12.42 -0.36 24.83
CA ALA A 200 -12.83 1.02 24.61
C ALA A 200 -12.24 1.59 23.30
N ASP A 201 -10.94 1.35 23.05
CA ASP A 201 -10.27 1.79 21.82
C ASP A 201 -10.88 1.11 20.60
N LYS A 202 -11.15 -0.21 20.73
CA LYS A 202 -11.82 -0.96 19.65
C LYS A 202 -13.21 -0.39 19.35
N GLN A 203 -13.98 -0.05 20.36
CA GLN A 203 -15.30 0.56 20.19
C GLN A 203 -15.21 1.92 19.48
N ALA A 204 -14.24 2.75 19.86
CA ALA A 204 -14.01 4.04 19.20
C ALA A 204 -13.59 3.85 17.74
N PHE A 205 -12.70 2.90 17.47
CA PHE A 205 -12.28 2.56 16.10
C PHE A 205 -13.43 2.02 15.25
N ASP A 206 -14.29 1.15 15.81
CA ASP A 206 -15.46 0.60 15.10
C ASP A 206 -16.46 1.70 14.69
N GLN A 207 -16.53 2.83 15.42
CA GLN A 207 -17.32 3.99 15.01
C GLN A 207 -16.71 4.69 13.77
N LEU A 208 -15.38 4.83 13.74
CA LEU A 208 -14.67 5.36 12.56
C LEU A 208 -14.84 4.46 11.35
N VAL A 209 -14.72 3.14 11.54
CA VAL A 209 -14.95 2.13 10.46
C VAL A 209 -16.38 2.27 9.90
N LYS A 210 -17.39 2.35 10.76
CA LYS A 210 -18.80 2.53 10.30
C LYS A 210 -18.99 3.84 9.56
N ALA A 211 -18.40 4.93 10.04
CA ALA A 211 -18.50 6.22 9.39
C ALA A 211 -17.79 6.24 8.03
N MET A 212 -16.62 5.58 7.91
CA MET A 212 -15.91 5.44 6.64
C MET A 212 -16.70 4.58 5.65
N ALA A 213 -17.20 3.43 6.08
CA ALA A 213 -18.04 2.57 5.25
C ALA A 213 -19.23 3.34 4.67
N ALA A 214 -19.92 4.15 5.50
CA ALA A 214 -21.06 4.98 5.08
C ALA A 214 -20.70 6.06 4.04
N GLN A 215 -19.44 6.50 3.94
CA GLN A 215 -19.03 7.43 2.90
C GLN A 215 -19.01 6.80 1.49
N PHE A 216 -18.85 5.50 1.41
CA PHE A 216 -18.76 4.74 0.13
C PHE A 216 -19.99 3.92 -0.16
N ASP A 217 -20.74 3.48 0.85
CA ASP A 217 -21.84 2.56 0.71
C ASP A 217 -22.94 3.10 -0.18
N GLY A 218 -23.47 2.23 -1.06
CA GLY A 218 -24.55 2.55 -1.98
C GLY A 218 -24.18 3.50 -3.12
N ARG A 219 -22.94 3.98 -3.25
CA ARG A 219 -22.49 4.80 -4.38
C ARG A 219 -22.58 3.99 -5.66
N ASP A 220 -23.07 4.62 -6.71
CA ASP A 220 -23.17 3.98 -8.02
C ASP A 220 -21.84 4.05 -8.78
N TYR A 221 -21.43 2.92 -9.34
CA TYR A 221 -20.35 2.84 -10.32
C TYR A 221 -20.72 1.83 -11.40
N GLU A 222 -20.85 2.29 -12.66
CA GLU A 222 -21.22 1.46 -13.80
C GLU A 222 -22.53 0.67 -13.57
N GLY A 223 -23.51 1.25 -12.86
CA GLY A 223 -24.79 0.64 -12.53
C GLY A 223 -24.75 -0.42 -11.44
N VAL A 224 -23.62 -0.54 -10.70
CA VAL A 224 -23.48 -1.41 -9.53
C VAL A 224 -23.27 -0.56 -8.29
N LYS A 225 -23.93 -0.91 -7.20
CA LYS A 225 -23.75 -0.23 -5.91
C LYS A 225 -22.50 -0.75 -5.20
N VAL A 226 -21.64 0.18 -4.76
CA VAL A 226 -20.47 -0.14 -3.95
C VAL A 226 -20.90 -0.64 -2.59
N ASN A 227 -20.25 -1.70 -2.11
CA ASN A 227 -20.39 -2.19 -0.74
C ASN A 227 -19.33 -1.51 0.14
N GLY A 228 -19.73 -0.50 0.88
CA GLY A 228 -18.84 0.29 1.74
C GLY A 228 -18.21 -0.55 2.87
N THR A 229 -18.87 -1.60 3.33
CA THR A 229 -18.32 -2.51 4.36
C THR A 229 -17.22 -3.40 3.77
N LEU A 230 -17.40 -3.92 2.55
CA LEU A 230 -16.39 -4.74 1.87
C LEU A 230 -15.09 -3.93 1.63
N THR A 231 -15.22 -2.65 1.29
CA THR A 231 -14.08 -1.81 0.89
C THR A 231 -13.51 -0.96 2.04
N VAL A 232 -14.01 -1.11 3.27
CA VAL A 232 -13.72 -0.17 4.34
C VAL A 232 -12.26 -0.12 4.76
N SER A 233 -11.56 -1.27 4.82
CA SER A 233 -10.13 -1.34 5.19
C SER A 233 -9.29 -0.49 4.23
N GLU A 234 -9.49 -0.67 2.93
CA GLU A 234 -8.81 0.07 1.88
C GLU A 234 -9.15 1.57 1.91
N ASN A 235 -10.41 1.90 2.15
CA ASN A 235 -10.85 3.29 2.24
C ASN A 235 -10.27 4.00 3.48
N MET A 236 -10.12 3.29 4.59
CA MET A 236 -9.45 3.77 5.80
C MET A 236 -7.97 4.05 5.51
N ALA A 237 -7.30 3.11 4.84
CA ALA A 237 -5.90 3.22 4.48
C ALA A 237 -5.64 4.37 3.48
N ASP A 238 -6.48 4.54 2.47
CA ASP A 238 -6.40 5.69 1.54
C ASP A 238 -6.52 7.03 2.28
N ASN A 239 -7.50 7.14 3.20
CA ASN A 239 -7.70 8.37 3.96
C ASN A 239 -6.50 8.66 4.88
N ALA A 240 -6.00 7.66 5.59
CA ALA A 240 -4.85 7.81 6.49
C ALA A 240 -3.55 8.10 5.75
N GLY A 241 -3.33 7.43 4.61
CA GLY A 241 -2.16 7.63 3.77
C GLY A 241 -2.10 9.04 3.16
N MET A 242 -3.23 9.54 2.68
CA MET A 242 -3.34 10.91 2.20
C MET A 242 -3.08 11.93 3.32
N ASP A 243 -3.63 11.68 4.51
CA ASP A 243 -3.50 12.55 5.67
C ASP A 243 -2.04 12.72 6.11
N VAL A 244 -1.32 11.62 6.28
CA VAL A 244 0.09 11.66 6.69
C VAL A 244 0.99 12.26 5.62
N ALA A 245 0.71 12.02 4.34
CA ALA A 245 1.48 12.58 3.23
C ALA A 245 1.24 14.10 3.07
N LEU A 246 0.01 14.58 3.25
CA LEU A 246 -0.32 16.00 3.29
C LEU A 246 0.41 16.73 4.41
N ALA A 247 0.46 16.14 5.61
CA ALA A 247 1.16 16.73 6.76
C ALA A 247 2.65 16.97 6.48
N LEU A 248 3.28 16.18 5.60
CA LEU A 248 4.67 16.35 5.20
C LEU A 248 4.92 17.50 4.22
N LEU A 249 3.87 18.17 3.72
CA LEU A 249 4.02 19.44 2.98
C LEU A 249 4.30 20.63 3.91
N GLY A 250 4.15 20.43 5.22
CA GLY A 250 4.36 21.46 6.26
C GLY A 250 3.05 22.11 6.72
N ASP A 251 3.17 22.99 7.72
CA ASP A 251 2.00 23.60 8.40
C ASP A 251 1.23 24.59 7.53
N GLN A 252 1.90 25.23 6.59
CA GLN A 252 1.32 26.22 5.69
C GLN A 252 1.78 25.99 4.24
N PRO A 253 1.39 24.86 3.63
CA PRO A 253 1.78 24.60 2.25
C PRO A 253 1.13 25.61 1.30
N ASP A 254 1.85 25.95 0.26
CA ASP A 254 1.35 26.82 -0.76
C ASP A 254 0.22 26.13 -1.57
N VAL A 255 -0.70 26.93 -2.10
CA VAL A 255 -1.86 26.42 -2.86
C VAL A 255 -1.42 25.59 -4.06
N LYS A 256 -0.30 25.97 -4.72
CA LYS A 256 0.23 25.24 -5.85
C LYS A 256 0.74 23.86 -5.46
N ASP A 257 1.41 23.73 -4.32
CA ASP A 257 1.87 22.43 -3.80
C ASP A 257 0.68 21.55 -3.41
N LEU A 258 -0.35 22.11 -2.80
CA LEU A 258 -1.60 21.37 -2.50
C LEU A 258 -2.27 20.88 -3.79
N GLN A 259 -2.41 21.76 -4.80
CA GLN A 259 -2.96 21.37 -6.10
C GLN A 259 -2.13 20.27 -6.77
N THR A 260 -0.81 20.42 -6.76
CA THR A 260 0.13 19.44 -7.31
C THR A 260 -0.01 18.08 -6.62
N PHE A 261 -0.07 18.06 -5.30
CA PHE A 261 -0.31 16.85 -4.51
C PHE A 261 -1.59 16.12 -4.93
N PHE A 262 -2.73 16.81 -4.88
CA PHE A 262 -4.03 16.17 -5.18
C PHE A 262 -4.16 15.76 -6.64
N ILE A 263 -3.61 16.55 -7.58
CA ILE A 263 -3.62 16.19 -9.00
C ILE A 263 -2.75 14.97 -9.26
N THR A 264 -1.57 14.88 -8.64
CA THR A 264 -0.70 13.71 -8.80
C THR A 264 -1.32 12.47 -8.18
N TYR A 265 -1.92 12.59 -6.99
CA TYR A 265 -2.69 11.51 -6.38
C TYR A 265 -3.81 11.02 -7.33
N ALA A 266 -4.60 11.94 -7.88
CA ALA A 266 -5.66 11.58 -8.82
C ALA A 266 -5.14 10.92 -10.10
N ARG A 267 -4.00 11.36 -10.62
CA ARG A 267 -3.35 10.77 -11.81
C ARG A 267 -2.85 9.35 -11.56
N SER A 268 -2.35 9.05 -10.37
CA SER A 268 -1.89 7.71 -10.03
C SER A 268 -3.03 6.67 -10.05
N TRP A 269 -4.27 7.10 -9.82
CA TRP A 269 -5.48 6.28 -9.91
C TRP A 269 -6.15 6.27 -11.28
N ALA A 270 -5.61 6.99 -12.27
CA ALA A 270 -6.20 7.05 -13.61
C ALA A 270 -6.17 5.66 -14.27
N THR A 271 -7.34 5.08 -14.47
CA THR A 271 -7.50 3.75 -15.07
C THR A 271 -8.63 3.72 -16.08
N LYS A 272 -8.55 2.78 -17.01
CA LYS A 272 -9.60 2.50 -17.97
C LYS A 272 -9.96 1.01 -17.91
N MET A 273 -11.22 0.73 -17.62
CA MET A 273 -11.73 -0.63 -17.48
C MET A 273 -12.97 -0.81 -18.34
N ARG A 274 -13.16 -2.03 -18.88
CA ARG A 274 -14.42 -2.37 -19.59
C ARG A 274 -15.56 -2.48 -18.57
N PRO A 275 -16.79 -2.01 -18.90
CA PRO A 275 -17.90 -2.01 -17.95
C PRO A 275 -18.20 -3.39 -17.32
N GLU A 276 -18.14 -4.46 -18.12
CA GLU A 276 -18.41 -5.82 -17.63
C GLU A 276 -17.38 -6.26 -16.59
N ARG A 277 -16.08 -5.94 -16.83
CA ARG A 277 -15.02 -6.22 -15.87
C ARG A 277 -15.18 -5.37 -14.61
N ALA A 278 -15.55 -4.10 -14.74
CA ALA A 278 -15.82 -3.22 -13.60
C ALA A 278 -16.90 -3.80 -12.69
N LYS A 279 -17.99 -4.31 -13.26
CA LYS A 279 -19.07 -4.97 -12.50
C LYS A 279 -18.63 -6.24 -11.78
N THR A 280 -17.73 -7.01 -12.40
CA THR A 280 -17.19 -8.23 -11.77
C THR A 280 -16.26 -7.87 -10.61
N VAL A 281 -15.33 -6.94 -10.83
CA VAL A 281 -14.37 -6.47 -9.82
C VAL A 281 -15.10 -5.91 -8.60
N LEU A 282 -16.10 -5.03 -8.79
CA LEU A 282 -16.89 -4.43 -7.71
C LEU A 282 -17.56 -5.43 -6.74
N ARG A 283 -17.82 -6.64 -7.18
CA ARG A 283 -18.48 -7.67 -6.37
C ARG A 283 -17.51 -8.48 -5.52
N GLN A 284 -16.23 -8.46 -5.85
CA GLN A 284 -15.22 -9.36 -5.27
C GLN A 284 -14.01 -8.63 -4.66
N ASP A 285 -13.70 -7.44 -5.20
CA ASP A 285 -12.51 -6.68 -4.80
C ASP A 285 -12.79 -5.91 -3.50
N VAL A 286 -11.84 -5.96 -2.59
CA VAL A 286 -11.86 -5.18 -1.34
C VAL A 286 -11.54 -3.70 -1.56
N HIS A 287 -11.13 -3.32 -2.77
CA HIS A 287 -10.86 -1.94 -3.15
C HIS A 287 -12.09 -1.27 -3.77
N ALA A 288 -12.37 -0.04 -3.38
CA ALA A 288 -13.34 0.80 -4.08
C ALA A 288 -12.84 1.13 -5.51
N PRO A 289 -13.75 1.45 -6.46
CA PRO A 289 -13.36 1.93 -7.79
C PRO A 289 -12.38 3.10 -7.72
N ALA A 290 -11.40 3.13 -8.62
CA ALA A 290 -10.34 4.14 -8.64
C ALA A 290 -10.86 5.59 -8.55
N THR A 291 -11.95 5.92 -9.25
CA THR A 291 -12.58 7.25 -9.16
C THR A 291 -13.11 7.58 -7.77
N LEU A 292 -13.58 6.58 -7.02
CA LEU A 292 -14.08 6.77 -5.66
C LEU A 292 -12.93 6.81 -4.65
N ARG A 293 -11.83 6.09 -4.89
CA ARG A 293 -10.60 6.18 -4.09
C ARG A 293 -9.95 7.57 -4.15
N VAL A 294 -10.27 8.36 -5.19
CA VAL A 294 -9.89 9.78 -5.28
C VAL A 294 -10.98 10.68 -4.72
N ASN A 295 -12.18 10.62 -5.32
CA ASN A 295 -13.20 11.64 -5.12
C ASN A 295 -13.89 11.60 -3.74
N VAL A 296 -13.81 10.49 -3.01
CA VAL A 296 -14.42 10.38 -1.69
C VAL A 296 -13.48 10.81 -0.57
N PRO A 297 -12.23 10.32 -0.48
CA PRO A 297 -11.31 10.72 0.58
C PRO A 297 -10.95 12.21 0.54
N VAL A 298 -10.71 12.82 -0.65
CA VAL A 298 -10.32 14.23 -0.74
C VAL A 298 -11.30 15.17 -0.03
N GLN A 299 -12.58 14.80 0.03
CA GLN A 299 -13.63 15.57 0.72
C GLN A 299 -13.46 15.61 2.25
N ASN A 300 -12.58 14.81 2.83
CA ASN A 300 -12.28 14.81 4.25
C ASN A 300 -11.24 15.88 4.65
N PHE A 301 -10.46 16.41 3.68
CA PHE A 301 -9.29 17.25 3.97
C PHE A 301 -9.57 18.74 3.72
N PRO A 302 -9.43 19.61 4.77
CA PRO A 302 -9.52 21.05 4.57
C PRO A 302 -8.59 21.59 3.51
N ALA A 303 -7.39 21.02 3.37
CA ALA A 303 -6.40 21.37 2.35
C ALA A 303 -6.93 21.25 0.90
N TRP A 304 -7.81 20.27 0.63
CA TRP A 304 -8.41 20.12 -0.69
C TRP A 304 -9.38 21.26 -1.02
N TYR A 305 -10.17 21.70 -0.04
CA TYR A 305 -11.08 22.84 -0.18
C TYR A 305 -10.29 24.13 -0.45
N GLN A 306 -9.17 24.30 0.23
CA GLN A 306 -8.26 25.42 0.01
C GLN A 306 -7.63 25.36 -1.39
N ALA A 307 -7.12 24.19 -1.79
CA ALA A 307 -6.44 24.00 -3.07
C ALA A 307 -7.31 24.37 -4.27
N PHE A 308 -8.59 24.00 -4.23
CA PHE A 308 -9.51 24.12 -5.37
C PHE A 308 -10.66 25.11 -5.13
N ASN A 309 -10.60 25.90 -4.06
CA ASN A 309 -11.63 26.88 -3.69
C ASN A 309 -13.05 26.30 -3.69
N VAL A 310 -13.20 25.07 -3.14
CA VAL A 310 -14.47 24.34 -3.13
C VAL A 310 -15.46 24.99 -2.16
N GLN A 311 -16.66 25.29 -2.66
CA GLN A 311 -17.69 26.02 -1.96
C GLN A 311 -18.87 25.10 -1.52
N PRO A 312 -19.69 25.51 -0.54
CA PRO A 312 -20.81 24.68 -0.05
C PRO A 312 -21.82 24.21 -1.11
N GLN A 313 -21.96 24.92 -2.23
CA GLN A 313 -22.85 24.58 -3.36
C GLN A 313 -22.24 23.58 -4.34
N ASP A 314 -20.94 23.29 -4.23
CA ASP A 314 -20.27 22.39 -5.18
C ASP A 314 -20.63 20.92 -4.88
N GLY A 315 -20.77 20.10 -5.93
CA GLY A 315 -21.24 18.72 -5.82
C GLY A 315 -20.35 17.78 -5.01
N MET A 316 -19.06 18.14 -4.81
CA MET A 316 -18.12 17.41 -3.99
C MET A 316 -17.94 17.99 -2.58
N TYR A 317 -18.73 19.02 -2.21
CA TYR A 317 -18.62 19.59 -0.87
C TYR A 317 -19.14 18.64 0.19
N ARG A 318 -18.38 18.45 1.26
CA ARG A 318 -18.77 17.71 2.46
C ARG A 318 -18.78 18.63 3.66
N GLN A 319 -19.89 18.65 4.40
CA GLN A 319 -20.01 19.42 5.62
C GLN A 319 -18.87 19.10 6.60
N PRO A 320 -18.24 20.09 7.27
CA PRO A 320 -17.10 19.86 8.16
C PRO A 320 -17.33 18.75 9.20
N GLN A 321 -18.54 18.67 9.78
CA GLN A 321 -18.91 17.68 10.80
C GLN A 321 -18.97 16.23 10.26
N LYS A 322 -19.00 16.06 8.93
CA LYS A 322 -19.03 14.76 8.24
C LYS A 322 -17.67 14.36 7.69
N ARG A 323 -16.64 15.21 7.84
CA ARG A 323 -15.27 14.91 7.43
C ARG A 323 -14.64 13.98 8.45
N LEU A 324 -13.89 13.01 7.98
CA LEU A 324 -13.25 12.01 8.84
C LEU A 324 -11.74 12.20 8.86
N THR A 325 -11.19 12.22 10.07
CA THR A 325 -9.77 12.00 10.36
C THR A 325 -9.66 10.74 11.20
N ILE A 326 -8.59 9.96 11.01
CA ILE A 326 -8.49 8.65 11.66
C ILE A 326 -7.49 8.69 12.79
N TRP A 327 -6.23 9.02 12.50
CA TRP A 327 -5.15 8.90 13.48
C TRP A 327 -4.81 10.20 14.20
N HIS A 328 -5.19 11.35 13.70
CA HIS A 328 -5.06 12.59 14.43
C HIS A 328 -6.43 13.21 14.71
N ARG A 329 -6.70 13.54 15.93
CA ARG A 329 -7.85 14.33 16.40
C ARG A 329 -7.43 15.13 17.60
#